data_eefc86a33e6ec589b6064803f632f708
#
_entry.id   eefc86a33e6ec589b6064803f632f708
#
_cell.length_a   1.000
_cell.length_b   1.000
_cell.length_c   1.000
_cell.angle_alpha   90.00
_cell.angle_beta   90.00
_cell.angle_gamma   90.00
#
_symmetry.space_group_name_H-M   'P 1'
#
loop_
_entity.id
_entity.type
_entity.pdbx_description
1 polymer ?
#
loop_
_entity_poly.entity_id
_entity_poly.type
_entity_poly.pdbx_seq_one_letter_code
_entity_poly.pdbx_strand_id
1 'polypeptide(L)'
;MRLPAPQAALLNASMGHALDFDDTLDTGGSIHPGVSVLASVLAAADTLGGVSGRDVLLAVALGLDMSCRIALASTLDRGWHRTAAIGVFGATAAAGKLMELTAEQMLHAFGIAYSHAAGNRQCILDGALTKRMQAGQAASAGVFSAVLAQTGFTGAHNIFNGRFGFLELYQPNGHDASLLLRDLGAVFCGEALSYKPYPCGRPLHAAIDAALAARTALGIAGAGDIESVTIEADPAGHADQFGRGPAKRRPTQVVEAQFAQPFLVATALVHGKIGIAEVDGLGDASVLALSDRIVGIARDSWPTGSPTITVRRTDGRSVTVEATDPSGSPAKPLTDAQFEAKFRDCARNALRPLSNESVDAALSRVQQLDRVADVRDLLAPFED
;
A
#
# COMPACT_ATOMS: atom_id res chain seq x y z
N MET A 1 -1.99 -24.71 -8.46
CA MET A 1 -3.31 -24.67 -9.13
C MET A 1 -3.26 -23.62 -10.21
N ARG A 2 -3.57 -23.95 -11.47
CA ARG A 2 -3.67 -22.96 -12.55
C ARG A 2 -5.06 -22.35 -12.57
N LEU A 3 -5.13 -21.04 -12.72
CA LEU A 3 -6.36 -20.24 -12.73
C LEU A 3 -6.40 -19.39 -14.00
N PRO A 4 -7.58 -19.04 -14.52
CA PRO A 4 -7.70 -18.01 -15.55
C PRO A 4 -7.10 -16.67 -15.05
N ALA A 5 -6.51 -15.86 -15.96
CA ALA A 5 -5.77 -14.66 -15.59
C ALA A 5 -6.54 -13.69 -14.66
N PRO A 6 -7.85 -13.38 -14.87
CA PRO A 6 -8.57 -12.50 -13.95
C PRO A 6 -8.64 -13.04 -12.52
N GLN A 7 -8.83 -14.37 -12.35
CA GLN A 7 -8.87 -15.00 -11.02
C GLN A 7 -7.49 -15.07 -10.38
N ALA A 8 -6.43 -15.31 -11.16
CA ALA A 8 -5.05 -15.25 -10.67
C ALA A 8 -4.71 -13.83 -10.19
N ALA A 9 -5.08 -12.80 -10.95
CA ALA A 9 -4.91 -11.39 -10.56
C ALA A 9 -5.67 -11.06 -9.28
N LEU A 10 -6.93 -11.54 -9.14
CA LEU A 10 -7.72 -11.36 -7.92
C LEU A 10 -7.00 -11.90 -6.68
N LEU A 11 -6.55 -13.14 -6.75
CA LEU A 11 -5.92 -13.80 -5.60
C LEU A 11 -4.57 -13.15 -5.27
N ASN A 12 -3.72 -12.94 -6.28
CA ASN A 12 -2.38 -12.37 -6.09
C ASN A 12 -2.45 -10.95 -5.50
N ALA A 13 -3.33 -10.08 -6.01
CA ALA A 13 -3.47 -8.75 -5.45
C ALA A 13 -4.12 -8.76 -4.07
N SER A 14 -5.09 -9.65 -3.81
CA SER A 14 -5.68 -9.80 -2.47
C SER A 14 -4.64 -10.23 -1.44
N MET A 15 -3.76 -11.17 -1.79
CA MET A 15 -2.64 -11.60 -0.94
C MET A 15 -1.59 -10.49 -0.80
N GLY A 16 -1.21 -9.83 -1.89
CA GLY A 16 -0.24 -8.74 -1.88
C GLY A 16 -0.66 -7.54 -1.03
N HIS A 17 -1.97 -7.28 -0.92
CA HIS A 17 -2.53 -6.20 -0.07
C HIS A 17 -2.85 -6.65 1.37
N ALA A 18 -2.67 -7.93 1.69
CA ALA A 18 -3.13 -8.51 2.95
C ALA A 18 -2.47 -7.93 4.19
N LEU A 19 -1.19 -7.60 4.09
CA LEU A 19 -0.37 -7.12 5.20
C LEU A 19 -0.32 -5.58 5.28
N ASP A 20 -0.99 -4.88 4.36
CA ASP A 20 -0.86 -3.42 4.24
C ASP A 20 0.61 -2.96 4.15
N PHE A 21 1.41 -3.74 3.37
CA PHE A 21 2.87 -3.64 3.29
C PHE A 21 3.35 -3.26 1.87
N ASP A 22 2.42 -2.90 1.00
CA ASP A 22 2.62 -2.49 -0.37
C ASP A 22 3.13 -1.04 -0.48
N ASP A 23 3.32 -0.58 -1.72
CA ASP A 23 3.65 0.81 -2.03
C ASP A 23 2.51 1.77 -1.70
N THR A 24 2.77 3.07 -1.75
CA THR A 24 1.74 4.09 -1.56
C THR A 24 2.13 5.41 -2.22
N LEU A 25 1.15 6.13 -2.78
CA LEU A 25 1.31 7.52 -3.15
C LEU A 25 0.88 8.39 -1.97
N ASP A 26 1.83 8.99 -1.27
CA ASP A 26 1.56 9.80 -0.07
C ASP A 26 0.92 11.14 -0.41
N THR A 27 1.30 11.75 -1.53
CA THR A 27 0.72 13.00 -2.05
C THR A 27 -0.55 12.72 -2.86
N GLY A 28 -1.57 13.55 -2.71
CA GLY A 28 -2.78 13.44 -3.54
C GLY A 28 -3.75 12.32 -3.17
N GLY A 29 -3.69 11.83 -1.90
CA GLY A 29 -4.74 11.00 -1.32
C GLY A 29 -4.54 9.49 -1.42
N SER A 30 -3.49 9.04 -0.83
CA SER A 30 -3.24 7.66 -0.36
C SER A 30 -3.85 6.53 -1.20
N ILE A 31 -3.14 6.09 -2.22
CA ILE A 31 -3.49 4.91 -3.01
C ILE A 31 -2.29 3.94 -3.02
N HIS A 32 -2.56 2.65 -3.21
CA HIS A 32 -1.56 1.58 -3.31
C HIS A 32 -1.63 0.99 -4.74
N PRO A 33 -1.01 1.65 -5.75
CA PRO A 33 -1.23 1.25 -7.13
C PRO A 33 -0.50 -0.03 -7.52
N GLY A 34 0.66 -0.31 -6.91
CA GLY A 34 1.51 -1.45 -7.29
C GLY A 34 0.83 -2.79 -7.13
N VAL A 35 0.02 -2.96 -6.10
CA VAL A 35 -0.63 -4.25 -5.84
C VAL A 35 -1.58 -4.69 -6.95
N SER A 36 -2.41 -3.79 -7.47
CA SER A 36 -3.34 -4.10 -8.57
C SER A 36 -2.61 -4.21 -9.91
N VAL A 37 -1.66 -3.32 -10.16
CA VAL A 37 -0.87 -3.28 -11.39
C VAL A 37 0.01 -4.51 -11.53
N LEU A 38 0.82 -4.83 -10.51
CA LEU A 38 1.75 -5.97 -10.58
C LEU A 38 1.02 -7.30 -10.71
N ALA A 39 -0.05 -7.49 -9.94
CA ALA A 39 -0.84 -8.72 -10.03
C ALA A 39 -1.50 -8.90 -11.41
N SER A 40 -1.98 -7.82 -12.03
CA SER A 40 -2.54 -7.86 -13.38
C SER A 40 -1.48 -8.17 -14.44
N VAL A 41 -0.29 -7.57 -14.32
CA VAL A 41 0.86 -7.80 -15.22
C VAL A 41 1.31 -9.24 -15.16
N LEU A 42 1.54 -9.79 -13.97
CA LEU A 42 1.98 -11.17 -13.80
C LEU A 42 0.95 -12.18 -14.34
N ALA A 43 -0.33 -11.96 -14.08
CA ALA A 43 -1.40 -12.81 -14.58
C ALA A 43 -1.55 -12.76 -16.11
N ALA A 44 -1.41 -11.57 -16.71
CA ALA A 44 -1.44 -11.41 -18.17
C ALA A 44 -0.20 -12.06 -18.81
N ALA A 45 1.00 -11.81 -18.26
CA ALA A 45 2.26 -12.34 -18.76
C ALA A 45 2.30 -13.88 -18.70
N ASP A 46 1.81 -14.49 -17.61
CA ASP A 46 1.72 -15.96 -17.50
C ASP A 46 0.82 -16.56 -18.60
N THR A 47 -0.28 -15.88 -18.92
CA THR A 47 -1.21 -16.33 -19.97
C THR A 47 -0.64 -16.17 -21.37
N LEU A 48 0.04 -15.04 -21.64
CA LEU A 48 0.64 -14.75 -22.95
C LEU A 48 1.84 -15.64 -23.23
N GLY A 49 2.71 -15.85 -22.26
CA GLY A 49 3.99 -16.54 -22.40
C GLY A 49 5.01 -15.76 -23.24
N GLY A 50 6.29 -15.94 -22.95
CA GLY A 50 7.37 -15.27 -23.69
C GLY A 50 7.44 -13.76 -23.47
N VAL A 51 6.81 -13.23 -22.43
CA VAL A 51 6.86 -11.81 -22.07
C VAL A 51 8.19 -11.51 -21.39
N SER A 52 8.96 -10.57 -21.94
CA SER A 52 10.25 -10.20 -21.38
C SER A 52 10.10 -9.38 -20.09
N GLY A 53 11.14 -9.41 -19.26
CA GLY A 53 11.20 -8.55 -18.08
C GLY A 53 11.15 -7.06 -18.40
N ARG A 54 11.65 -6.64 -19.57
CA ARG A 54 11.54 -5.25 -20.03
C ARG A 54 10.09 -4.85 -20.33
N ASP A 55 9.33 -5.74 -20.98
CA ASP A 55 7.91 -5.48 -21.25
C ASP A 55 7.12 -5.39 -19.96
N VAL A 56 7.44 -6.25 -18.98
CA VAL A 56 6.87 -6.19 -17.63
C VAL A 56 7.18 -4.86 -16.95
N LEU A 57 8.44 -4.43 -16.94
CA LEU A 57 8.85 -3.14 -16.34
C LEU A 57 8.11 -1.97 -16.98
N LEU A 58 8.00 -1.96 -18.32
CA LEU A 58 7.26 -0.92 -19.04
C LEU A 58 5.78 -0.93 -18.70
N ALA A 59 5.14 -2.11 -18.70
CA ALA A 59 3.72 -2.24 -18.37
C ALA A 59 3.42 -1.79 -16.93
N VAL A 60 4.29 -2.16 -15.98
CA VAL A 60 4.18 -1.73 -14.58
C VAL A 60 4.32 -0.21 -14.49
N ALA A 61 5.33 0.40 -15.12
CA ALA A 61 5.54 1.84 -15.09
C ALA A 61 4.33 2.61 -15.62
N LEU A 62 3.75 2.17 -16.74
CA LEU A 62 2.55 2.80 -17.33
C LEU A 62 1.32 2.63 -16.45
N GLY A 63 1.11 1.46 -15.85
CA GLY A 63 -0.02 1.21 -14.96
C GLY A 63 0.07 2.02 -13.66
N LEU A 64 1.28 2.16 -13.10
CA LEU A 64 1.53 3.01 -11.93
C LEU A 64 1.28 4.48 -12.26
N ASP A 65 1.80 4.97 -13.40
CA ASP A 65 1.62 6.35 -13.83
C ASP A 65 0.13 6.68 -14.00
N MET A 66 -0.63 5.81 -14.68
CA MET A 66 -2.07 5.96 -14.86
C MET A 66 -2.81 6.06 -13.54
N SER A 67 -2.54 5.16 -12.61
CA SER A 67 -3.16 5.16 -11.28
C SER A 67 -2.80 6.43 -10.50
N CYS A 68 -1.54 6.82 -10.49
CA CYS A 68 -1.06 8.01 -9.78
C CYS A 68 -1.67 9.29 -10.33
N ARG A 69 -1.77 9.44 -11.67
CA ARG A 69 -2.42 10.61 -12.31
C ARG A 69 -3.88 10.76 -11.92
N ILE A 70 -4.64 9.67 -11.93
CA ILE A 70 -6.05 9.69 -11.51
C ILE A 70 -6.14 10.03 -10.01
N ALA A 71 -5.24 9.49 -9.19
CA ALA A 71 -5.20 9.79 -7.76
C ALA A 71 -4.89 11.26 -7.49
N LEU A 72 -3.92 11.85 -8.18
CA LEU A 72 -3.57 13.27 -8.06
C LEU A 72 -4.71 14.17 -8.55
N ALA A 73 -5.40 13.78 -9.62
CA ALA A 73 -6.56 14.49 -10.14
C ALA A 73 -7.79 14.43 -9.21
N SER A 74 -7.78 13.51 -8.23
CA SER A 74 -8.91 13.25 -7.33
C SER A 74 -8.56 13.73 -5.93
N THR A 75 -9.10 14.83 -5.45
CA THR A 75 -8.69 15.44 -4.17
C THR A 75 -9.66 15.22 -3.02
N LEU A 76 -10.90 14.80 -3.31
CA LEU A 76 -11.96 14.67 -2.31
C LEU A 76 -11.97 13.29 -1.65
N ASP A 77 -11.93 13.27 -0.33
CA ASP A 77 -12.15 12.04 0.46
C ASP A 77 -13.63 11.86 0.77
N ARG A 78 -14.25 10.87 0.12
CA ARG A 78 -15.65 10.49 0.32
C ARG A 78 -15.84 9.08 0.87
N GLY A 79 -14.78 8.47 1.39
CA GLY A 79 -14.84 7.11 1.91
C GLY A 79 -14.67 6.02 0.83
N TRP A 80 -14.35 6.38 -0.41
CA TRP A 80 -13.92 5.40 -1.42
C TRP A 80 -12.59 4.75 -1.00
N HIS A 81 -12.47 3.45 -1.19
CA HIS A 81 -11.18 2.80 -1.15
C HIS A 81 -10.48 3.04 -2.49
N ARG A 82 -9.73 4.12 -2.54
CA ARG A 82 -9.14 4.65 -3.78
C ARG A 82 -8.23 3.65 -4.48
N THR A 83 -7.49 2.82 -3.73
CA THR A 83 -6.70 1.71 -4.27
C THR A 83 -7.51 0.81 -5.20
N ALA A 84 -8.76 0.51 -4.86
CA ALA A 84 -9.63 -0.29 -5.70
C ALA A 84 -10.31 0.54 -6.79
N ALA A 85 -10.94 1.66 -6.43
CA ALA A 85 -11.71 2.47 -7.37
C ALA A 85 -10.85 3.05 -8.50
N ILE A 86 -9.57 3.34 -8.25
CA ILE A 86 -8.60 3.86 -9.22
C ILE A 86 -7.72 2.75 -9.80
N GLY A 87 -7.33 1.78 -8.97
CA GLY A 87 -6.41 0.71 -9.37
C GLY A 87 -6.87 -0.12 -10.55
N VAL A 88 -8.19 -0.20 -10.79
CA VAL A 88 -8.73 -0.87 -11.97
C VAL A 88 -8.23 -0.25 -13.29
N PHE A 89 -8.06 1.07 -13.35
CA PHE A 89 -7.54 1.73 -14.55
C PHE A 89 -6.06 1.44 -14.77
N GLY A 90 -5.24 1.48 -13.70
CA GLY A 90 -3.83 1.12 -13.79
C GLY A 90 -3.62 -0.35 -14.18
N ALA A 91 -4.39 -1.25 -13.59
CA ALA A 91 -4.39 -2.67 -13.94
C ALA A 91 -4.78 -2.89 -15.42
N THR A 92 -5.79 -2.14 -15.92
CA THR A 92 -6.21 -2.19 -17.33
C THR A 92 -5.12 -1.66 -18.26
N ALA A 93 -4.49 -0.53 -17.93
CA ALA A 93 -3.41 0.03 -18.73
C ALA A 93 -2.24 -0.95 -18.86
N ALA A 94 -1.84 -1.55 -17.75
CA ALA A 94 -0.72 -2.49 -17.70
C ALA A 94 -1.02 -3.80 -18.46
N ALA A 95 -2.16 -4.43 -18.19
CA ALA A 95 -2.58 -5.65 -18.90
C ALA A 95 -2.76 -5.40 -20.40
N GLY A 96 -3.45 -4.31 -20.76
CA GLY A 96 -3.67 -3.94 -22.16
C GLY A 96 -2.38 -3.62 -22.93
N LYS A 97 -1.37 -3.06 -22.23
CA LYS A 97 -0.03 -2.84 -22.81
C LYS A 97 0.64 -4.16 -23.17
N LEU A 98 0.62 -5.16 -22.27
CA LEU A 98 1.19 -6.48 -22.52
C LEU A 98 0.44 -7.25 -23.60
N MET A 99 -0.87 -7.07 -23.69
CA MET A 99 -1.73 -7.68 -24.69
C MET A 99 -1.68 -6.95 -26.05
N GLU A 100 -0.84 -5.91 -26.17
CA GLU A 100 -0.65 -5.11 -27.38
C GLU A 100 -1.96 -4.53 -27.93
N LEU A 101 -2.87 -4.09 -27.05
CA LEU A 101 -4.12 -3.47 -27.46
C LEU A 101 -3.85 -2.22 -28.32
N THR A 102 -4.60 -2.06 -29.41
CA THR A 102 -4.60 -0.81 -30.17
C THR A 102 -5.13 0.34 -29.31
N ALA A 103 -4.89 1.59 -29.74
CA ALA A 103 -5.41 2.77 -29.02
C ALA A 103 -6.95 2.73 -28.88
N GLU A 104 -7.66 2.26 -29.89
CA GLU A 104 -9.12 2.10 -29.86
C GLU A 104 -9.55 1.01 -28.87
N GLN A 105 -8.90 -0.15 -28.92
CA GLN A 105 -9.15 -1.22 -27.95
C GLN A 105 -8.84 -0.79 -26.51
N MET A 106 -7.75 -0.02 -26.30
CA MET A 106 -7.42 0.51 -24.99
C MET A 106 -8.48 1.50 -24.50
N LEU A 107 -9.02 2.36 -25.37
CA LEU A 107 -10.12 3.25 -25.03
C LEU A 107 -11.35 2.46 -24.57
N HIS A 108 -11.70 1.39 -25.30
CA HIS A 108 -12.79 0.50 -24.90
C HIS A 108 -12.49 -0.25 -23.59
N ALA A 109 -11.25 -0.71 -23.39
CA ALA A 109 -10.83 -1.36 -22.15
C ALA A 109 -11.03 -0.46 -20.93
N PHE A 110 -10.63 0.82 -21.03
CA PHE A 110 -10.89 1.80 -19.98
C PHE A 110 -12.38 2.05 -19.73
N GLY A 111 -13.20 2.07 -20.81
CA GLY A 111 -14.65 2.22 -20.68
C GLY A 111 -15.31 1.03 -19.98
N ILE A 112 -14.82 -0.18 -20.22
CA ILE A 112 -15.27 -1.40 -19.51
C ILE A 112 -14.78 -1.35 -18.05
N ALA A 113 -13.52 -1.02 -17.83
CA ALA A 113 -12.92 -0.91 -16.50
C ALA A 113 -13.66 0.09 -15.60
N TYR A 114 -14.12 1.20 -16.17
CA TYR A 114 -14.90 2.19 -15.44
C TYR A 114 -16.20 1.60 -14.82
N SER A 115 -16.84 0.65 -15.49
CA SER A 115 -18.01 -0.04 -14.94
C SER A 115 -17.69 -0.92 -13.72
N HIS A 116 -16.41 -1.18 -13.45
CA HIS A 116 -15.91 -1.95 -12.32
C HIS A 116 -15.25 -1.06 -11.24
N ALA A 117 -15.16 0.25 -11.44
CA ALA A 117 -14.57 1.16 -10.46
C ALA A 117 -15.41 1.15 -9.17
N ALA A 118 -14.91 0.50 -8.13
CA ALA A 118 -15.64 0.28 -6.89
C ALA A 118 -14.68 0.15 -5.69
N GLY A 119 -15.27 0.10 -4.50
CA GLY A 119 -14.54 -0.10 -3.24
C GLY A 119 -14.83 1.01 -2.23
N ASN A 120 -14.85 0.64 -0.96
CA ASN A 120 -15.16 1.57 0.14
C ASN A 120 -14.32 1.26 1.38
N ARG A 121 -14.21 2.25 2.29
CA ARG A 121 -13.42 2.11 3.53
C ARG A 121 -14.24 1.67 4.75
N GLN A 122 -15.53 1.36 4.61
CA GLN A 122 -16.32 0.83 5.73
C GLN A 122 -15.66 -0.42 6.33
N CYS A 123 -15.09 -1.26 5.47
CA CYS A 123 -14.36 -2.46 5.88
C CYS A 123 -13.19 -2.19 6.85
N ILE A 124 -12.56 -1.01 6.78
CA ILE A 124 -11.48 -0.63 7.72
C ILE A 124 -12.06 -0.33 9.10
N LEU A 125 -13.21 0.35 9.14
CA LEU A 125 -13.89 0.69 10.38
C LEU A 125 -14.41 -0.56 11.10
N ASP A 126 -14.85 -1.55 10.33
CA ASP A 126 -15.42 -2.81 10.82
C ASP A 126 -14.36 -3.90 11.06
N GLY A 127 -13.07 -3.64 10.79
CA GLY A 127 -11.99 -4.64 10.89
C GLY A 127 -12.13 -5.79 9.89
N ALA A 128 -12.85 -5.58 8.76
CA ALA A 128 -13.20 -6.65 7.84
C ALA A 128 -12.09 -6.95 6.82
N LEU A 129 -11.94 -8.22 6.45
CA LEU A 129 -10.94 -8.68 5.47
C LEU A 129 -11.19 -8.19 4.04
N THR A 130 -12.37 -7.65 3.75
CA THR A 130 -12.75 -7.19 2.41
C THR A 130 -11.86 -6.05 1.90
N LYS A 131 -11.16 -5.29 2.75
CA LYS A 131 -10.18 -4.28 2.33
C LYS A 131 -9.20 -4.85 1.30
N ARG A 132 -8.58 -6.00 1.60
CA ARG A 132 -7.58 -6.63 0.72
C ARG A 132 -8.18 -7.21 -0.55
N MET A 133 -9.39 -7.78 -0.45
CA MET A 133 -10.12 -8.30 -1.60
C MET A 133 -10.45 -7.21 -2.63
N GLN A 134 -10.72 -5.99 -2.21
CA GLN A 134 -11.07 -4.89 -3.11
C GLN A 134 -9.92 -4.56 -4.08
N ALA A 135 -8.65 -4.61 -3.63
CA ALA A 135 -7.49 -4.46 -4.51
C ALA A 135 -7.40 -5.61 -5.52
N GLY A 136 -7.70 -6.83 -5.07
CA GLY A 136 -7.80 -8.01 -5.93
C GLY A 136 -8.90 -7.88 -7.00
N GLN A 137 -10.05 -7.36 -6.60
CA GLN A 137 -11.15 -7.10 -7.53
C GLN A 137 -10.76 -6.11 -8.62
N ALA A 138 -10.02 -5.04 -8.26
CA ALA A 138 -9.51 -4.08 -9.23
C ALA A 138 -8.54 -4.71 -10.23
N ALA A 139 -7.60 -5.53 -9.76
CA ALA A 139 -6.67 -6.26 -10.62
C ALA A 139 -7.39 -7.22 -11.58
N SER A 140 -8.33 -8.01 -11.05
CA SER A 140 -9.16 -8.92 -11.83
C SER A 140 -9.95 -8.21 -12.91
N ALA A 141 -10.66 -7.15 -12.54
CA ALA A 141 -11.45 -6.35 -13.46
C ALA A 141 -10.60 -5.67 -14.53
N GLY A 142 -9.37 -5.25 -14.18
CA GLY A 142 -8.44 -4.69 -15.16
C GLY A 142 -8.03 -5.67 -16.25
N VAL A 143 -7.63 -6.88 -15.87
CA VAL A 143 -7.31 -7.95 -16.83
C VAL A 143 -8.54 -8.32 -17.65
N PHE A 144 -9.69 -8.48 -17.01
CA PHE A 144 -10.94 -8.83 -17.68
C PHE A 144 -11.35 -7.78 -18.73
N SER A 145 -11.21 -6.48 -18.39
CA SER A 145 -11.52 -5.38 -19.29
C SER A 145 -10.62 -5.38 -20.53
N ALA A 146 -9.32 -5.65 -20.35
CA ALA A 146 -8.38 -5.76 -21.47
C ALA A 146 -8.75 -6.94 -22.40
N VAL A 147 -9.07 -8.10 -21.84
CA VAL A 147 -9.49 -9.28 -22.61
C VAL A 147 -10.77 -9.01 -23.41
N LEU A 148 -11.79 -8.41 -22.79
CA LEU A 148 -13.03 -8.09 -23.48
C LEU A 148 -12.81 -7.11 -24.64
N ALA A 149 -12.04 -6.05 -24.40
CA ALA A 149 -11.75 -5.07 -25.45
C ALA A 149 -10.98 -5.69 -26.62
N GLN A 150 -10.04 -6.62 -26.34
CA GLN A 150 -9.32 -7.35 -27.38
C GLN A 150 -10.26 -8.15 -28.29
N THR A 151 -11.37 -8.66 -27.74
CA THR A 151 -12.38 -9.41 -28.50
C THR A 151 -13.38 -8.50 -29.25
N GLY A 152 -13.24 -7.17 -29.16
CA GLY A 152 -14.11 -6.20 -29.83
C GLY A 152 -15.31 -5.73 -28.99
N PHE A 153 -15.35 -6.07 -27.70
CA PHE A 153 -16.37 -5.51 -26.81
C PHE A 153 -16.12 -4.02 -26.56
N THR A 154 -17.18 -3.20 -26.62
CA THR A 154 -17.06 -1.73 -26.54
C THR A 154 -17.38 -1.21 -25.15
N GLY A 155 -16.62 -0.21 -24.71
CA GLY A 155 -16.84 0.55 -23.47
C GLY A 155 -17.16 2.03 -23.75
N ALA A 156 -17.55 2.75 -22.71
CA ALA A 156 -17.81 4.19 -22.80
C ALA A 156 -16.49 4.97 -23.09
N HIS A 157 -16.58 6.06 -23.88
CA HIS A 157 -15.39 6.80 -24.30
C HIS A 157 -15.01 7.93 -23.33
N ASN A 158 -15.99 8.71 -22.87
CA ASN A 158 -15.75 9.89 -22.03
C ASN A 158 -15.78 9.56 -20.54
N ILE A 159 -14.93 8.62 -20.12
CA ILE A 159 -14.98 8.03 -18.78
C ILE A 159 -14.47 8.93 -17.66
N PHE A 160 -13.65 9.95 -17.95
CA PHE A 160 -13.16 10.86 -16.90
C PHE A 160 -13.98 12.14 -16.83
N ASN A 161 -14.15 12.86 -17.95
CA ASN A 161 -14.73 14.21 -18.01
C ASN A 161 -16.16 14.22 -18.58
N GLY A 162 -16.76 13.06 -18.90
CA GLY A 162 -18.12 12.98 -19.36
C GLY A 162 -19.11 13.37 -18.26
N ARG A 163 -20.35 13.76 -18.64
CA ARG A 163 -21.43 14.10 -17.69
C ARG A 163 -21.60 13.07 -16.57
N PHE A 164 -21.37 11.79 -16.86
CA PHE A 164 -21.40 10.68 -15.92
C PHE A 164 -20.02 10.01 -15.83
N GLY A 165 -18.93 10.78 -15.98
CA GLY A 165 -17.58 10.31 -15.91
C GLY A 165 -17.12 10.09 -14.47
N PHE A 166 -15.98 9.41 -14.30
CA PHE A 166 -15.42 9.06 -13.00
C PHE A 166 -15.19 10.28 -12.11
N LEU A 167 -14.61 11.36 -12.65
CA LEU A 167 -14.32 12.57 -11.85
C LEU A 167 -15.62 13.23 -11.37
N GLU A 168 -16.63 13.31 -12.21
CA GLU A 168 -17.94 13.92 -11.84
C GLU A 168 -18.69 13.09 -10.80
N LEU A 169 -18.73 11.75 -10.96
CA LEU A 169 -19.50 10.89 -10.05
C LEU A 169 -18.78 10.61 -8.74
N TYR A 170 -17.45 10.38 -8.79
CA TYR A 170 -16.67 9.95 -7.61
C TYR A 170 -16.02 11.13 -6.88
N GLN A 171 -15.82 12.26 -7.57
CA GLN A 171 -15.11 13.43 -7.06
C GLN A 171 -15.87 14.76 -7.35
N PRO A 172 -17.17 14.85 -7.12
CA PRO A 172 -17.93 16.05 -7.46
C PRO A 172 -17.36 17.28 -6.73
N ASN A 173 -16.98 18.31 -7.50
CA ASN A 173 -16.35 19.55 -7.02
C ASN A 173 -15.00 19.36 -6.30
N GLY A 174 -14.37 18.19 -6.42
CA GLY A 174 -13.09 17.87 -5.76
C GLY A 174 -12.12 17.18 -6.72
N HIS A 175 -11.98 17.72 -7.96
CA HIS A 175 -11.03 17.17 -8.94
C HIS A 175 -10.36 18.27 -9.77
N ASP A 176 -9.19 17.97 -10.29
CA ASP A 176 -8.47 18.74 -11.30
C ASP A 176 -8.10 17.84 -12.47
N ALA A 177 -8.95 17.82 -13.49
CA ALA A 177 -8.76 16.99 -14.68
C ALA A 177 -7.47 17.33 -15.46
N SER A 178 -6.90 18.54 -15.30
CA SER A 178 -5.66 18.93 -15.96
C SER A 178 -4.46 18.07 -15.56
N LEU A 179 -4.51 17.51 -14.33
CA LEU A 179 -3.47 16.64 -13.79
C LEU A 179 -3.36 15.29 -14.51
N LEU A 180 -4.43 14.85 -15.17
CA LEU A 180 -4.40 13.60 -15.94
C LEU A 180 -3.38 13.65 -17.08
N LEU A 181 -3.21 14.81 -17.70
CA LEU A 181 -2.36 15.00 -18.89
C LEU A 181 -1.12 15.86 -18.64
N ARG A 182 -0.96 16.41 -17.43
CA ARG A 182 0.21 17.26 -17.13
C ARG A 182 1.50 16.48 -17.34
N ASP A 183 2.37 17.02 -18.19
CA ASP A 183 3.68 16.44 -18.52
C ASP A 183 3.62 14.95 -18.90
N LEU A 184 2.52 14.51 -19.53
CA LEU A 184 2.33 13.12 -19.94
C LEU A 184 3.42 12.70 -20.93
N GLY A 185 4.08 11.58 -20.63
CA GLY A 185 5.21 11.05 -21.41
C GLY A 185 6.56 11.67 -21.09
N ALA A 186 6.62 12.72 -20.29
CA ALA A 186 7.86 13.36 -19.82
C ALA A 186 8.14 13.12 -18.33
N VAL A 187 7.08 13.10 -17.51
CA VAL A 187 7.15 12.86 -16.06
C VAL A 187 6.29 11.66 -15.72
N PHE A 188 6.85 10.67 -15.03
CA PHE A 188 6.14 9.51 -14.52
C PHE A 188 5.79 9.72 -13.05
N CYS A 189 4.50 9.85 -12.75
CA CYS A 189 4.01 10.11 -11.39
C CYS A 189 4.30 8.96 -10.41
N GLY A 190 4.57 7.76 -10.92
CA GLY A 190 5.00 6.60 -10.13
C GLY A 190 6.36 6.80 -9.43
N GLU A 191 7.21 7.75 -9.87
CA GLU A 191 8.46 8.08 -9.19
C GLU A 191 8.24 8.69 -7.79
N ALA A 192 7.05 9.22 -7.53
CA ALA A 192 6.67 9.78 -6.22
C ALA A 192 6.14 8.73 -5.24
N LEU A 193 6.17 7.45 -5.59
CA LEU A 193 5.71 6.38 -4.70
C LEU A 193 6.64 6.21 -3.50
N SER A 194 6.02 5.95 -2.38
CA SER A 194 6.68 5.50 -1.14
C SER A 194 6.56 3.99 -1.01
N TYR A 195 7.56 3.37 -0.37
CA TYR A 195 7.58 1.95 -0.08
C TYR A 195 7.53 1.73 1.43
N LYS A 196 6.51 1.05 1.92
CA LYS A 196 6.28 0.86 3.34
C LYS A 196 7.36 -0.02 3.97
N PRO A 197 8.08 0.43 5.03
CA PRO A 197 8.97 -0.41 5.83
C PRO A 197 8.24 -1.21 6.90
N TYR A 198 6.97 -0.88 7.20
CA TYR A 198 6.16 -1.52 8.25
C TYR A 198 4.85 -2.05 7.67
N PRO A 199 4.36 -3.24 8.11
CA PRO A 199 3.13 -3.86 7.62
C PRO A 199 1.89 -3.24 8.28
N CYS A 200 1.65 -1.95 8.02
CA CYS A 200 0.55 -1.20 8.63
C CYS A 200 0.12 0.01 7.78
N GLY A 201 -0.92 0.70 8.21
CA GLY A 201 -1.43 1.90 7.56
C GLY A 201 -0.39 3.02 7.45
N ARG A 202 -0.20 3.56 6.27
CA ARG A 202 0.83 4.57 5.97
C ARG A 202 0.83 5.80 6.91
N PRO A 203 -0.32 6.36 7.33
CA PRO A 203 -0.33 7.51 8.25
C PRO A 203 0.33 7.25 9.61
N LEU A 204 0.58 5.97 9.96
CA LEU A 204 1.18 5.60 11.25
C LEU A 204 2.72 5.50 11.20
N HIS A 205 3.32 5.48 10.02
CA HIS A 205 4.74 5.22 9.85
C HIS A 205 5.63 6.30 10.49
N ALA A 206 5.26 7.57 10.36
CA ALA A 206 6.01 8.66 10.96
C ALA A 206 6.06 8.53 12.50
N ALA A 207 4.96 8.13 13.13
CA ALA A 207 4.92 7.87 14.58
C ALA A 207 5.78 6.66 14.98
N ILE A 208 5.82 5.61 14.16
CA ILE A 208 6.68 4.45 14.40
C ILE A 208 8.15 4.84 14.28
N ASP A 209 8.53 5.59 13.26
CA ASP A 209 9.89 6.11 13.09
C ASP A 209 10.34 6.95 14.31
N ALA A 210 9.46 7.85 14.78
CA ALA A 210 9.74 8.67 15.96
C ALA A 210 9.88 7.83 17.24
N ALA A 211 9.06 6.79 17.40
CA ALA A 211 9.16 5.87 18.54
C ALA A 211 10.48 5.08 18.54
N LEU A 212 10.90 4.57 17.37
CA LEU A 212 12.17 3.86 17.21
C LEU A 212 13.37 4.78 17.47
N ALA A 213 13.30 6.03 17.00
CA ALA A 213 14.33 7.04 17.29
C ALA A 213 14.40 7.37 18.79
N ALA A 214 13.25 7.56 19.44
CA ALA A 214 13.17 7.80 20.88
C ALA A 214 13.74 6.64 21.70
N ARG A 215 13.40 5.39 21.31
CA ARG A 215 13.95 4.16 21.90
C ARG A 215 15.47 4.17 21.85
N THR A 216 16.03 4.45 20.70
CA THR A 216 17.48 4.47 20.48
C THR A 216 18.15 5.57 21.31
N ALA A 217 17.61 6.78 21.26
CA ALA A 217 18.15 7.93 21.97
C ALA A 217 18.17 7.75 23.50
N LEU A 218 17.17 7.09 24.05
CA LEU A 218 17.06 6.83 25.49
C LEU A 218 17.70 5.50 25.92
N GLY A 219 18.12 4.63 25.00
CA GLY A 219 18.63 3.29 25.32
C GLY A 219 17.59 2.43 26.03
N ILE A 220 16.34 2.41 25.53
CA ILE A 220 15.25 1.61 26.08
C ILE A 220 15.48 0.14 25.71
N ALA A 221 15.51 -0.74 26.70
CA ALA A 221 15.60 -2.20 26.50
C ALA A 221 14.22 -2.87 26.43
N GLY A 222 13.22 -2.35 27.15
CA GLY A 222 11.88 -2.89 27.21
C GLY A 222 10.88 -1.97 27.91
N ALA A 223 9.64 -2.45 28.07
CA ALA A 223 8.54 -1.67 28.66
C ALA A 223 8.80 -1.16 30.08
N GLY A 224 9.61 -1.89 30.87
CA GLY A 224 9.96 -1.51 32.25
C GLY A 224 10.81 -0.24 32.36
N ASP A 225 11.49 0.14 31.28
CA ASP A 225 12.27 1.37 31.22
C ASP A 225 11.40 2.62 31.00
N ILE A 226 10.13 2.47 30.65
CA ILE A 226 9.27 3.56 30.20
C ILE A 226 8.29 3.97 31.30
N GLU A 227 8.38 5.23 31.72
CA GLU A 227 7.46 5.86 32.66
C GLU A 227 6.19 6.33 31.93
N SER A 228 6.33 7.11 30.87
CA SER A 228 5.20 7.65 30.10
C SER A 228 5.53 7.87 28.64
N VAL A 229 4.48 7.85 27.81
CA VAL A 229 4.54 8.19 26.38
C VAL A 229 3.38 9.12 26.05
N THR A 230 3.69 10.23 25.41
CA THR A 230 2.69 11.20 24.92
C THR A 230 2.82 11.35 23.40
N ILE A 231 1.69 11.33 22.69
CA ILE A 231 1.62 11.56 21.24
C ILE A 231 0.77 12.80 21.01
N GLU A 232 1.36 13.85 20.48
CA GLU A 232 0.66 15.06 20.07
C GLU A 232 0.39 14.97 18.56
N ALA A 233 -0.82 15.24 18.15
CA ALA A 233 -1.25 15.16 16.74
C ALA A 233 -2.30 16.22 16.42
N ASP A 234 -2.55 16.42 15.13
CA ASP A 234 -3.67 17.24 14.67
C ASP A 234 -5.02 16.67 15.16
N PRO A 235 -6.08 17.50 15.25
CA PRO A 235 -7.36 17.05 15.84
C PRO A 235 -7.98 15.86 15.11
N ALA A 236 -7.83 15.74 13.79
CA ALA A 236 -8.39 14.63 13.02
C ALA A 236 -7.61 13.32 13.27
N GLY A 237 -6.29 13.38 13.26
CA GLY A 237 -5.42 12.26 13.62
C GLY A 237 -5.65 11.79 15.06
N HIS A 238 -5.76 12.73 16.01
CA HIS A 238 -6.10 12.42 17.40
C HIS A 238 -7.46 11.73 17.50
N ALA A 239 -8.52 12.27 16.89
CA ALA A 239 -9.85 11.68 16.93
C ALA A 239 -9.87 10.28 16.32
N ASP A 240 -9.12 10.03 15.24
CA ASP A 240 -9.02 8.71 14.62
C ASP A 240 -8.30 7.71 15.51
N GLN A 241 -7.21 8.09 16.17
CA GLN A 241 -6.35 7.14 16.89
C GLN A 241 -6.65 7.00 18.38
N PHE A 242 -7.24 8.02 19.01
CA PHE A 242 -7.52 8.03 20.44
C PHE A 242 -9.01 8.14 20.77
N GLY A 243 -9.86 8.55 19.82
CA GLY A 243 -11.30 8.72 19.99
C GLY A 243 -12.16 7.50 19.65
N ARG A 244 -11.60 6.46 18.98
CA ARG A 244 -12.37 5.34 18.42
C ARG A 244 -12.46 4.09 19.31
N GLY A 245 -12.22 4.22 20.59
CA GLY A 245 -12.44 3.12 21.54
C GLY A 245 -11.23 2.17 21.74
N PRO A 246 -11.44 1.01 22.41
CA PRO A 246 -10.34 0.19 22.94
C PRO A 246 -9.51 -0.53 21.86
N ALA A 247 -10.04 -0.79 20.67
CA ALA A 247 -9.35 -1.53 19.61
C ALA A 247 -8.03 -0.85 19.17
N LYS A 248 -7.91 0.48 19.31
CA LYS A 248 -6.66 1.20 19.01
C LYS A 248 -5.55 0.92 20.02
N ARG A 249 -5.90 0.50 21.23
CA ARG A 249 -4.95 0.16 22.31
C ARG A 249 -4.77 -1.34 22.46
N ARG A 250 -5.86 -2.09 22.28
CA ARG A 250 -5.95 -3.55 22.47
C ARG A 250 -6.65 -4.17 21.27
N PRO A 251 -5.96 -4.20 20.10
CA PRO A 251 -6.53 -4.85 18.93
C PRO A 251 -6.73 -6.35 19.19
N THR A 252 -7.81 -6.89 18.67
CA THR A 252 -8.15 -8.32 18.76
C THR A 252 -7.95 -9.05 17.44
N GLN A 253 -7.73 -8.27 16.38
CA GLN A 253 -7.50 -8.76 15.02
C GLN A 253 -6.35 -8.00 14.37
N VAL A 254 -5.63 -8.68 13.47
CA VAL A 254 -4.49 -8.09 12.75
C VAL A 254 -4.87 -6.83 11.99
N VAL A 255 -6.06 -6.81 11.36
CA VAL A 255 -6.55 -5.62 10.65
C VAL A 255 -6.71 -4.42 11.58
N GLU A 256 -7.16 -4.63 12.81
CA GLU A 256 -7.25 -3.56 13.81
C GLU A 256 -5.86 -3.07 14.21
N ALA A 257 -4.92 -4.00 14.44
CA ALA A 257 -3.53 -3.69 14.79
C ALA A 257 -2.83 -2.85 13.70
N GLN A 258 -3.03 -3.19 12.43
CA GLN A 258 -2.48 -2.46 11.29
C GLN A 258 -2.89 -0.98 11.24
N PHE A 259 -3.95 -0.57 11.95
CA PHE A 259 -4.44 0.81 11.99
C PHE A 259 -4.49 1.39 13.41
N ALA A 260 -3.73 0.82 14.36
CA ALA A 260 -3.75 1.17 15.78
C ALA A 260 -2.45 1.87 16.20
N GLN A 261 -2.40 3.21 16.16
CA GLN A 261 -1.18 3.97 16.48
C GLN A 261 -0.66 3.70 17.91
N PRO A 262 -1.48 3.72 19.00
CA PRO A 262 -0.98 3.44 20.33
C PRO A 262 -0.35 2.04 20.45
N PHE A 263 -0.98 1.02 19.86
CA PHE A 263 -0.46 -0.33 19.85
C PHE A 263 0.88 -0.42 19.10
N LEU A 264 0.97 0.15 17.89
CA LEU A 264 2.18 0.09 17.06
C LEU A 264 3.35 0.90 17.67
N VAL A 265 3.07 2.06 18.26
CA VAL A 265 4.08 2.84 18.99
C VAL A 265 4.59 2.08 20.22
N ALA A 266 3.69 1.44 20.98
CA ALA A 266 4.09 0.58 22.09
C ALA A 266 4.95 -0.59 21.61
N THR A 267 4.57 -1.24 20.53
CA THR A 267 5.30 -2.34 19.90
C THR A 267 6.72 -1.90 19.49
N ALA A 268 6.85 -0.75 18.82
CA ALA A 268 8.13 -0.18 18.43
C ALA A 268 9.04 0.11 19.64
N LEU A 269 8.47 0.69 20.69
CA LEU A 269 9.22 1.00 21.92
C LEU A 269 9.64 -0.25 22.70
N VAL A 270 8.83 -1.30 22.73
CA VAL A 270 9.12 -2.55 23.46
C VAL A 270 10.11 -3.41 22.68
N HIS A 271 9.89 -3.64 21.38
CA HIS A 271 10.67 -4.58 20.58
C HIS A 271 11.82 -3.95 19.78
N GLY A 272 11.78 -2.63 19.55
CA GLY A 272 12.79 -1.93 18.73
C GLY A 272 12.69 -2.22 17.23
N LYS A 273 11.59 -2.82 16.79
CA LYS A 273 11.27 -3.12 15.39
C LYS A 273 9.77 -3.30 15.20
N ILE A 274 9.33 -3.19 13.95
CA ILE A 274 7.96 -3.52 13.52
C ILE A 274 8.06 -4.35 12.24
N GLY A 275 7.83 -5.63 12.35
CA GLY A 275 7.70 -6.58 11.27
C GLY A 275 6.34 -7.30 11.35
N ILE A 276 6.17 -8.34 10.54
CA ILE A 276 4.91 -9.10 10.46
C ILE A 276 4.61 -9.76 11.81
N ALA A 277 5.60 -10.38 12.43
CA ALA A 277 5.43 -11.06 13.72
C ALA A 277 5.06 -10.09 14.86
N GLU A 278 5.61 -8.89 14.86
CA GLU A 278 5.31 -7.89 15.87
C GLU A 278 3.88 -7.32 15.74
N VAL A 279 3.39 -7.15 14.50
CA VAL A 279 2.00 -6.71 14.26
C VAL A 279 1.01 -7.83 14.60
N ASP A 280 1.38 -9.09 14.40
CA ASP A 280 0.60 -10.28 14.78
C ASP A 280 0.63 -10.55 16.29
N GLY A 281 1.52 -9.92 17.02
CA GLY A 281 1.72 -10.13 18.47
C GLY A 281 0.62 -9.55 19.35
N LEU A 282 -0.65 -9.78 19.05
CA LEU A 282 -1.84 -9.19 19.70
C LEU A 282 -1.95 -9.48 21.19
N GLY A 283 -1.34 -10.57 21.66
CA GLY A 283 -1.36 -11.01 23.06
C GLY A 283 -0.17 -10.58 23.90
N ASP A 284 0.76 -9.76 23.39
CA ASP A 284 1.93 -9.33 24.16
C ASP A 284 1.54 -8.42 25.31
N ALA A 285 1.63 -8.96 26.54
CA ALA A 285 1.22 -8.27 27.75
C ALA A 285 2.01 -6.96 27.99
N SER A 286 3.30 -6.93 27.62
CA SER A 286 4.16 -5.76 27.78
C SER A 286 3.77 -4.62 26.83
N VAL A 287 3.47 -4.98 25.58
CA VAL A 287 2.97 -4.04 24.57
C VAL A 287 1.62 -3.50 24.96
N LEU A 288 0.68 -4.37 25.32
CA LEU A 288 -0.68 -3.97 25.70
C LEU A 288 -0.69 -3.06 26.96
N ALA A 289 0.12 -3.39 27.96
CA ALA A 289 0.24 -2.57 29.17
C ALA A 289 0.84 -1.19 28.87
N LEU A 290 1.79 -1.09 27.95
CA LEU A 290 2.34 0.21 27.52
C LEU A 290 1.34 0.97 26.66
N SER A 291 0.69 0.31 25.71
CA SER A 291 -0.32 0.90 24.83
C SER A 291 -1.46 1.59 25.58
N ASP A 292 -1.93 0.97 26.68
CA ASP A 292 -2.97 1.55 27.56
C ASP A 292 -2.53 2.87 28.21
N ARG A 293 -1.24 3.03 28.48
CA ARG A 293 -0.68 4.22 29.15
C ARG A 293 -0.28 5.34 28.18
N ILE A 294 -0.30 5.11 26.87
CA ILE A 294 0.02 6.15 25.90
C ILE A 294 -1.08 7.21 25.89
N VAL A 295 -0.70 8.46 26.08
CA VAL A 295 -1.60 9.60 26.10
C VAL A 295 -1.57 10.31 24.76
N GLY A 296 -2.75 10.47 24.13
CA GLY A 296 -2.91 11.32 22.94
C GLY A 296 -3.32 12.74 23.33
N ILE A 297 -2.75 13.74 22.68
CA ILE A 297 -3.09 15.15 22.85
C ILE A 297 -3.39 15.74 21.46
N ALA A 298 -4.58 16.30 21.32
CA ALA A 298 -4.92 17.09 20.14
C ALA A 298 -4.29 18.49 20.22
N ARG A 299 -3.68 18.93 19.12
CA ARG A 299 -3.11 20.26 18.97
C ARG A 299 -3.71 20.95 17.77
N ASP A 300 -4.44 22.03 18.01
CA ASP A 300 -4.87 22.93 16.95
C ASP A 300 -3.65 23.48 16.21
N SER A 301 -3.72 23.61 14.91
CA SER A 301 -2.62 24.09 14.06
C SER A 301 -1.42 23.13 13.93
N TRP A 302 -1.54 21.88 14.35
CA TRP A 302 -0.48 20.88 14.14
C TRP A 302 -0.48 20.38 12.68
N PRO A 303 0.71 20.15 12.08
CA PRO A 303 0.75 19.60 10.72
C PRO A 303 0.10 18.22 10.64
N THR A 304 -0.81 18.04 9.69
CA THR A 304 -1.48 16.75 9.47
C THR A 304 -0.46 15.66 9.14
N GLY A 305 -0.56 14.52 9.83
CA GLY A 305 0.30 13.36 9.59
C GLY A 305 1.72 13.44 10.19
N SER A 306 2.04 14.50 10.95
CA SER A 306 3.36 14.71 11.57
C SER A 306 3.26 14.75 13.10
N PRO A 307 2.94 13.62 13.77
CA PRO A 307 2.83 13.61 15.22
C PRO A 307 4.18 13.87 15.90
N THR A 308 4.13 14.41 17.11
CA THR A 308 5.30 14.49 18.01
C THR A 308 5.16 13.45 19.11
N ILE A 309 6.23 12.70 19.37
CA ILE A 309 6.26 11.68 20.42
C ILE A 309 7.23 12.11 21.52
N THR A 310 6.73 12.20 22.73
CA THR A 310 7.55 12.39 23.94
C THR A 310 7.58 11.10 24.73
N VAL A 311 8.77 10.56 24.96
CA VAL A 311 9.01 9.38 25.79
C VAL A 311 9.81 9.78 27.01
N ARG A 312 9.35 9.39 28.20
CA ARG A 312 10.04 9.57 29.48
C ARG A 312 10.40 8.21 30.07
N ARG A 313 11.67 8.08 30.46
CA ARG A 313 12.17 6.89 31.19
C ARG A 313 11.91 6.98 32.68
N THR A 314 11.90 5.81 33.32
CA THR A 314 11.81 5.64 34.78
C THR A 314 12.96 6.26 35.55
N ASP A 315 14.13 6.52 34.91
CA ASP A 315 15.28 7.22 35.48
C ASP A 315 15.18 8.76 35.34
N GLY A 316 14.06 9.27 34.80
CA GLY A 316 13.79 10.70 34.66
C GLY A 316 14.26 11.32 33.34
N ARG A 317 15.09 10.63 32.51
CA ARG A 317 15.46 11.10 31.19
C ARG A 317 14.24 11.13 30.26
N SER A 318 14.18 12.10 29.37
CA SER A 318 13.12 12.19 28.37
C SER A 318 13.64 12.67 27.02
N VAL A 319 12.96 12.30 25.96
CA VAL A 319 13.20 12.80 24.60
C VAL A 319 11.88 13.09 23.92
N THR A 320 11.86 14.17 23.16
CA THR A 320 10.76 14.52 22.26
C THR A 320 11.27 14.41 20.82
N VAL A 321 10.55 13.67 20.00
CA VAL A 321 10.87 13.46 18.58
C VAL A 321 9.69 13.92 17.74
N GLU A 322 9.94 14.87 16.85
CA GLU A 322 8.99 15.27 15.82
C GLU A 322 9.05 14.26 14.68
N ALA A 323 7.91 13.69 14.33
CA ALA A 323 7.81 12.83 13.18
C ALA A 323 7.80 13.69 11.90
N THR A 324 8.79 13.46 11.07
CA THR A 324 8.94 14.13 9.76
C THR A 324 8.53 13.17 8.63
N ASP A 325 9.13 13.32 7.46
CA ASP A 325 8.94 12.40 6.35
C ASP A 325 9.10 10.94 6.79
N PRO A 326 8.08 10.10 6.62
CA PRO A 326 8.16 8.71 7.05
C PRO A 326 9.14 7.92 6.18
N SER A 327 9.85 6.99 6.80
CA SER A 327 10.76 6.07 6.11
C SER A 327 10.08 5.40 4.91
N GLY A 328 10.83 5.24 3.83
CA GLY A 328 10.35 4.73 2.56
C GLY A 328 9.70 5.78 1.65
N SER A 329 9.61 7.05 2.06
CA SER A 329 9.19 8.15 1.18
C SER A 329 10.30 8.53 0.19
N PRO A 330 9.99 9.25 -0.90
CA PRO A 330 11.03 9.78 -1.80
C PRO A 330 12.08 10.64 -1.10
N ALA A 331 11.70 11.36 -0.04
CA ALA A 331 12.62 12.17 0.77
C ALA A 331 13.49 11.32 1.70
N LYS A 332 13.03 10.12 2.10
CA LYS A 332 13.75 9.18 2.98
C LYS A 332 13.61 7.75 2.45
N PRO A 333 14.23 7.44 1.30
CA PRO A 333 14.04 6.15 0.62
C PRO A 333 14.60 4.98 1.44
N LEU A 334 14.04 3.79 1.20
CA LEU A 334 14.63 2.55 1.72
C LEU A 334 15.91 2.23 0.97
N THR A 335 16.89 1.71 1.68
CA THR A 335 18.09 1.12 1.10
C THR A 335 17.80 -0.28 0.54
N ASP A 336 18.65 -0.77 -0.36
CA ASP A 336 18.55 -2.13 -0.92
C ASP A 336 18.52 -3.19 0.20
N ALA A 337 19.34 -3.01 1.24
CA ALA A 337 19.36 -3.90 2.40
C ALA A 337 18.02 -3.91 3.16
N GLN A 338 17.32 -2.78 3.24
CA GLN A 338 16.00 -2.70 3.88
C GLN A 338 14.92 -3.36 2.99
N PHE A 339 14.99 -3.20 1.67
CA PHE A 339 14.12 -3.94 0.74
C PHE A 339 14.35 -5.44 0.84
N GLU A 340 15.59 -5.89 0.87
CA GLU A 340 15.93 -7.30 1.03
C GLU A 340 15.43 -7.84 2.37
N ALA A 341 15.65 -7.12 3.46
CA ALA A 341 15.18 -7.51 4.80
C ALA A 341 13.65 -7.66 4.84
N LYS A 342 12.93 -6.74 4.22
CA LYS A 342 11.47 -6.79 4.06
C LYS A 342 11.03 -8.02 3.27
N PHE A 343 11.66 -8.30 2.12
CA PHE A 343 11.34 -9.46 1.30
C PHE A 343 11.57 -10.77 2.09
N ARG A 344 12.70 -10.88 2.80
CA ARG A 344 13.01 -12.03 3.65
C ARG A 344 12.04 -12.19 4.82
N ASP A 345 11.56 -11.07 5.38
CA ASP A 345 10.52 -11.12 6.43
C ASP A 345 9.20 -11.66 5.89
N CYS A 346 8.77 -11.20 4.71
CA CYS A 346 7.60 -11.74 4.02
C CYS A 346 7.75 -13.24 3.72
N ALA A 347 8.91 -13.65 3.21
CA ALA A 347 9.18 -15.05 2.86
C ALA A 347 9.16 -16.00 4.08
N ARG A 348 9.69 -15.55 5.22
CA ARG A 348 9.67 -16.33 6.47
C ARG A 348 8.27 -16.46 7.07
N ASN A 349 7.43 -15.44 6.90
CA ASN A 349 6.06 -15.41 7.45
C ASN A 349 5.02 -15.88 6.44
N ALA A 350 5.41 -16.40 5.28
CA ALA A 350 4.49 -17.00 4.33
C ALA A 350 3.86 -18.27 4.92
N LEU A 351 2.65 -18.62 4.47
CA LEU A 351 1.97 -19.86 4.89
C LEU A 351 2.83 -21.11 4.66
N ARG A 352 3.63 -21.08 3.60
CA ARG A 352 4.73 -22.02 3.35
C ARG A 352 6.01 -21.19 3.31
N PRO A 353 6.79 -21.18 4.41
CA PRO A 353 8.04 -20.45 4.44
C PRO A 353 8.99 -20.90 3.33
N LEU A 354 9.60 -19.92 2.65
CA LEU A 354 10.53 -20.19 1.55
C LEU A 354 11.92 -20.51 2.11
N SER A 355 12.66 -21.36 1.40
CA SER A 355 14.08 -21.60 1.72
C SER A 355 14.91 -20.34 1.43
N ASN A 356 16.07 -20.24 2.09
CA ASN A 356 16.97 -19.12 1.79
C ASN A 356 17.46 -19.16 0.34
N GLU A 357 17.66 -20.35 -0.23
CA GLU A 357 18.06 -20.57 -1.61
C GLU A 357 17.01 -20.05 -2.58
N SER A 358 15.72 -20.33 -2.33
CA SER A 358 14.60 -19.82 -3.15
C SER A 358 14.50 -18.29 -3.05
N VAL A 359 14.69 -17.75 -1.85
CA VAL A 359 14.69 -16.29 -1.61
C VAL A 359 15.84 -15.61 -2.35
N ASP A 360 17.07 -16.14 -2.27
CA ASP A 360 18.25 -15.59 -2.94
C ASP A 360 18.11 -15.68 -4.47
N ALA A 361 17.59 -16.77 -4.99
CA ALA A 361 17.31 -16.95 -6.40
C ALA A 361 16.27 -15.93 -6.92
N ALA A 362 15.20 -15.71 -6.16
CA ALA A 362 14.17 -14.72 -6.51
C ALA A 362 14.72 -13.30 -6.51
N LEU A 363 15.47 -12.90 -5.48
CA LEU A 363 16.11 -11.59 -5.39
C LEU A 363 17.06 -11.34 -6.56
N SER A 364 17.90 -12.32 -6.88
CA SER A 364 18.84 -12.22 -8.02
C SER A 364 18.12 -12.03 -9.35
N ARG A 365 16.99 -12.72 -9.57
CA ARG A 365 16.19 -12.58 -10.80
C ARG A 365 15.50 -11.22 -10.87
N VAL A 366 14.93 -10.73 -9.77
CA VAL A 366 14.31 -9.40 -9.72
C VAL A 366 15.33 -8.31 -10.00
N GLN A 367 16.54 -8.39 -9.44
CA GLN A 367 17.63 -7.43 -9.69
C GLN A 367 18.11 -7.41 -11.15
N GLN A 368 17.84 -8.47 -11.91
CA GLN A 368 18.20 -8.61 -13.31
C GLN A 368 16.96 -8.72 -14.21
N LEU A 369 15.82 -8.21 -13.76
CA LEU A 369 14.54 -8.38 -14.45
C LEU A 369 14.60 -7.89 -15.90
N ASP A 370 15.33 -6.81 -16.18
CA ASP A 370 15.53 -6.28 -17.54
C ASP A 370 16.21 -7.26 -18.52
N ARG A 371 16.84 -8.33 -18.01
CA ARG A 371 17.52 -9.39 -18.77
C ARG A 371 16.73 -10.68 -18.87
N VAL A 372 15.64 -10.80 -18.12
CA VAL A 372 14.79 -11.99 -18.13
C VAL A 372 14.04 -12.07 -19.47
N ALA A 373 14.20 -13.17 -20.15
CA ALA A 373 13.57 -13.38 -21.47
C ALA A 373 12.08 -13.76 -21.37
N ASP A 374 11.71 -14.49 -20.32
CA ASP A 374 10.32 -14.86 -20.02
C ASP A 374 10.07 -14.71 -18.52
N VAL A 375 9.17 -13.82 -18.16
CA VAL A 375 8.88 -13.50 -16.76
C VAL A 375 8.30 -14.68 -15.97
N ARG A 376 7.81 -15.72 -16.61
CA ARG A 376 7.38 -16.96 -15.93
C ARG A 376 8.52 -17.60 -15.14
N ASP A 377 9.77 -17.44 -15.59
CA ASP A 377 10.94 -17.93 -14.87
C ASP A 377 11.14 -17.20 -13.52
N LEU A 378 10.58 -15.99 -13.37
CA LEU A 378 10.67 -15.24 -12.11
C LEU A 378 9.98 -15.98 -10.96
N LEU A 379 8.89 -16.68 -11.23
CA LEU A 379 8.09 -17.38 -10.23
C LEU A 379 8.57 -18.81 -9.94
N ALA A 380 9.46 -19.35 -10.77
CA ALA A 380 9.97 -20.72 -10.61
C ALA A 380 10.57 -21.03 -9.23
N PRO A 381 11.25 -20.10 -8.50
CA PRO A 381 11.72 -20.36 -7.14
C PRO A 381 10.62 -20.60 -6.10
N PHE A 382 9.37 -20.32 -6.43
CA PHE A 382 8.22 -20.43 -5.53
C PHE A 382 7.31 -21.63 -5.86
N GLU A 383 7.65 -22.44 -6.86
CA GLU A 383 6.83 -23.58 -7.30
C GLU A 383 7.06 -24.84 -6.46
N ASP A 384 8.13 -24.93 -5.69
CA ASP A 384 8.46 -26.02 -4.76
C ASP A 384 7.82 -25.75 -3.38
#